data_14cd8ab8dc56adb0ba325c6724b741ff
#
_entry.id   14cd8ab8dc56adb0ba325c6724b741ff
#
_cell.length_a   1.000
_cell.length_b   1.000
_cell.length_c   1.000
_cell.angle_alpha   90.00
_cell.angle_beta   90.00
_cell.angle_gamma   90.00
#
_symmetry.space_group_name_H-M   'P 1'
#
loop_
_entity.id
_entity.type
_entity.pdbx_description
1 polymer ?
#
loop_
_entity_poly.entity_id
_entity_poly.type
_entity_poly.pdbx_seq_one_letter_code
_entity_poly.pdbx_strand_id
1 'polypeptide(L)'
;MPVARAPLKRSRQPIRLEKARPVRIYLINVTEFDPINSFHLHAHFFDFYDHGTTLQPTHRTIDTVMMCQAQRGILEFSFADHEPGIYMFHAHQSEFAELGWMSHFEVV
;
A
#
# COMPACT_ATOMS: atom_id res chain seq x y z
N MET A 1 -6.35 -15.59 2.71
CA MET A 1 -5.89 -15.06 3.35
C MET A 1 -6.24 -15.09 4.58
N PRO A 2 -6.30 -15.29 5.01
CA PRO A 2 -6.60 -15.40 6.10
C PRO A 2 -6.28 -14.77 7.07
N VAL A 3 -5.96 -14.76 7.52
CA VAL A 3 -5.49 -14.08 8.36
C VAL A 3 -6.18 -13.11 8.96
N ALA A 4 -7.34 -13.05 8.91
CA ALA A 4 -8.07 -12.00 9.27
C ALA A 4 -7.81 -11.45 10.60
N ARG A 5 -7.92 -12.20 11.63
CA ARG A 5 -7.85 -11.63 12.86
C ARG A 5 -6.53 -11.33 13.21
N ALA A 6 -5.64 -12.14 12.98
CA ALA A 6 -4.32 -11.91 13.34
C ALA A 6 -3.80 -10.64 12.77
N PRO A 7 -4.03 -10.38 11.53
CA PRO A 7 -3.56 -9.14 10.97
C PRO A 7 -4.07 -7.92 11.66
N LEU A 8 -5.29 -7.93 12.08
CA LEU A 8 -5.80 -6.79 12.77
C LEU A 8 -4.99 -6.47 13.98
N LYS A 9 -4.56 -7.47 14.68
CA LYS A 9 -3.78 -7.18 15.81
C LYS A 9 -2.47 -6.72 15.39
N ARG A 10 -1.93 -7.24 14.36
CA ARG A 10 -0.64 -6.88 13.99
C ARG A 10 -0.61 -5.53 13.47
N SER A 11 -1.66 -4.98 12.95
CA SER A 11 -1.66 -3.63 12.45
C SER A 11 -1.26 -2.64 13.53
N ARG A 12 -1.19 -3.09 14.78
CA ARG A 12 -0.71 -2.23 15.81
C ARG A 12 0.78 -2.08 15.77
N GLN A 13 1.47 -2.82 14.91
CA GLN A 13 2.89 -2.67 14.75
C GLN A 13 3.14 -2.07 13.39
N PRO A 14 3.11 -0.76 13.28
CA PRO A 14 3.25 -0.11 11.99
C PRO A 14 4.64 -0.28 11.42
N ILE A 15 4.73 -0.09 10.13
CA ILE A 15 6.01 -0.09 9.43
C ILE A 15 6.63 1.27 9.66
N ARG A 16 7.81 1.28 10.25
CA ARG A 16 8.47 2.52 10.59
C ARG A 16 9.22 3.08 9.41
N LEU A 17 9.01 4.34 9.11
CA LEU A 17 9.67 5.01 7.99
C LEU A 17 10.27 6.32 8.47
N GLU A 18 11.42 6.68 7.91
CA GLU A 18 12.04 7.96 8.18
C GLU A 18 11.51 8.99 7.19
N LYS A 19 11.12 10.13 7.70
CA LYS A 19 10.43 11.15 6.95
C LYS A 19 11.09 11.54 5.65
N ALA A 20 12.38 11.72 5.64
CA ALA A 20 13.08 12.23 4.48
C ALA A 20 13.53 11.17 3.49
N ARG A 21 13.35 9.91 3.81
CA ARG A 21 13.88 8.84 2.95
C ARG A 21 12.86 8.42 1.91
N PRO A 22 13.31 8.15 0.70
CA PRO A 22 12.41 7.62 -0.33
C PRO A 22 11.93 6.23 0.06
N VAL A 23 10.69 5.94 -0.28
CA VAL A 23 10.06 4.65 0.00
C VAL A 23 9.75 3.98 -1.32
N ARG A 24 10.04 2.69 -1.39
CA ARG A 24 9.67 1.89 -2.55
C ARG A 24 8.98 0.64 -2.06
N ILE A 25 7.76 0.41 -2.53
CA ILE A 25 7.00 -0.76 -2.16
C ILE A 25 6.85 -1.66 -3.37
N TYR A 26 7.23 -2.92 -3.21
CA TYR A 26 7.02 -3.93 -4.23
C TYR A 26 5.73 -4.63 -3.86
N LEU A 27 4.68 -4.35 -4.62
CA LEU A 27 3.35 -4.80 -4.30
C LEU A 27 2.89 -5.87 -5.27
N ILE A 28 2.31 -6.94 -4.76
CA ILE A 28 1.76 -7.98 -5.62
C ILE A 28 0.39 -8.38 -5.09
N ASN A 29 -0.54 -8.61 -5.99
CA ASN A 29 -1.86 -9.10 -5.63
C ASN A 29 -1.86 -10.62 -5.80
N VAL A 30 -1.94 -11.35 -4.69
CA VAL A 30 -1.92 -12.80 -4.71
C VAL A 30 -3.26 -13.41 -4.29
N THR A 31 -4.36 -12.68 -4.49
CA THR A 31 -5.67 -13.24 -4.21
C THR A 31 -5.92 -14.42 -5.14
N GLU A 32 -6.63 -15.38 -4.64
CA GLU A 32 -6.90 -16.57 -5.44
C GLU A 32 -8.29 -16.59 -6.03
N PHE A 33 -9.27 -16.19 -5.26
CA PHE A 33 -10.66 -16.25 -5.71
C PHE A 33 -11.23 -14.90 -6.12
N ASP A 34 -10.75 -13.84 -5.51
CA ASP A 34 -11.23 -12.51 -5.86
C ASP A 34 -10.45 -12.00 -7.05
N PRO A 35 -11.12 -11.55 -8.09
CA PRO A 35 -10.42 -11.16 -9.32
C PRO A 35 -9.59 -9.90 -9.18
N ILE A 36 -9.94 -9.02 -8.27
CA ILE A 36 -9.21 -7.76 -8.09
C ILE A 36 -9.03 -7.44 -6.62
N ASN A 37 -8.02 -6.66 -6.34
CA ASN A 37 -7.81 -6.06 -5.05
C ASN A 37 -7.26 -4.66 -5.28
N SER A 38 -7.12 -3.89 -4.23
CA SER A 38 -6.66 -2.52 -4.37
C SER A 38 -5.74 -2.15 -3.21
N PHE A 39 -4.97 -1.10 -3.43
CA PHE A 39 -4.12 -0.51 -2.40
C PHE A 39 -4.41 0.98 -2.38
N HIS A 40 -4.72 1.51 -1.22
CA HIS A 40 -4.99 2.93 -1.01
C HIS A 40 -4.14 3.45 0.13
N LEU A 41 -3.49 4.60 -0.09
CA LEU A 41 -2.68 5.26 0.91
C LEU A 41 -3.38 6.54 1.35
N HIS A 42 -3.53 6.72 2.65
CA HIS A 42 -4.18 7.91 3.19
C HIS A 42 -3.24 9.11 3.19
N ALA A 43 -3.80 10.26 2.86
CA ALA A 43 -3.15 11.56 2.99
C ALA A 43 -1.87 11.74 2.19
N HIS A 44 -1.66 10.93 1.20
CA HIS A 44 -0.46 10.99 0.38
C HIS A 44 -0.72 10.42 -1.01
N PHE A 45 0.23 10.63 -1.89
CA PHE A 45 0.18 10.12 -3.26
C PHE A 45 1.46 9.36 -3.55
N PHE A 46 1.42 8.51 -4.53
CA PHE A 46 2.60 7.76 -4.97
C PHE A 46 2.66 7.73 -6.50
N ASP A 47 3.84 7.44 -7.00
CA ASP A 47 4.02 7.12 -8.42
C ASP A 47 4.02 5.60 -8.53
N PHE A 48 3.40 5.09 -9.58
CA PHE A 48 3.22 3.66 -9.74
C PHE A 48 3.84 3.17 -11.04
N TYR A 49 4.57 2.08 -10.94
CA TYR A 49 5.18 1.42 -12.10
C TYR A 49 4.46 0.09 -12.27
N ASP A 50 3.52 0.04 -13.20
CA ASP A 50 2.69 -1.14 -13.42
C ASP A 50 3.59 -2.29 -13.88
N HIS A 51 3.45 -3.44 -13.25
CA HIS A 51 4.27 -4.63 -13.46
C HIS A 51 5.74 -4.43 -13.06
N GLY A 52 6.17 -3.23 -12.79
CA GLY A 52 7.55 -2.97 -12.36
C GLY A 52 8.57 -3.12 -13.48
N THR A 53 8.15 -3.01 -14.73
CA THR A 53 9.04 -3.30 -15.85
C THR A 53 9.40 -2.06 -16.68
N THR A 54 8.96 -0.88 -16.25
CA THR A 54 9.26 0.35 -16.99
C THR A 54 10.22 1.20 -16.19
N LEU A 55 10.99 2.04 -16.89
CA LEU A 55 11.90 2.97 -16.22
C LEU A 55 11.20 4.24 -15.78
N GLN A 56 10.03 4.52 -16.34
CA GLN A 56 9.25 5.68 -15.96
C GLN A 56 7.95 5.23 -15.35
N PRO A 57 7.38 5.96 -14.40
CA PRO A 57 6.10 5.58 -13.82
C PRO A 57 5.02 5.51 -14.87
N THR A 58 4.14 4.52 -14.74
CA THR A 58 2.98 4.43 -15.62
C THR A 58 1.86 5.33 -15.13
N HIS A 59 1.84 5.63 -13.84
CA HIS A 59 0.89 6.58 -13.26
C HIS A 59 1.63 7.44 -12.26
N ARG A 60 1.32 8.74 -12.24
CA ARG A 60 1.96 9.65 -11.29
C ARG A 60 0.92 10.25 -10.39
N THR A 61 1.30 10.40 -9.13
CA THR A 61 0.51 11.17 -8.16
C THR A 61 -0.89 10.61 -8.01
N ILE A 62 -0.95 9.32 -7.69
CA ILE A 62 -2.22 8.65 -7.41
C ILE A 62 -2.19 8.10 -5.99
N ASP A 63 -3.35 7.89 -5.41
CA ASP A 63 -3.44 7.37 -4.05
C ASP A 63 -4.11 6.00 -3.98
N THR A 64 -4.53 5.46 -5.11
CA THR A 64 -5.20 4.17 -5.16
C THR A 64 -4.85 3.46 -6.45
N VAL A 65 -4.55 2.19 -6.34
CA VAL A 65 -4.29 1.36 -7.51
C VAL A 65 -5.08 0.08 -7.40
N MET A 66 -5.66 -0.37 -8.53
CA MET A 66 -6.39 -1.62 -8.60
C MET A 66 -5.56 -2.62 -9.36
N MET A 67 -5.51 -3.85 -8.86
CA MET A 67 -4.67 -4.88 -9.45
C MET A 67 -5.45 -6.18 -9.58
N CYS A 68 -5.32 -6.82 -10.72
CA CYS A 68 -5.89 -8.14 -10.89
C CYS A 68 -5.00 -9.18 -10.23
N GLN A 69 -5.45 -10.43 -10.24
CA GLN A 69 -4.68 -11.53 -9.66
C GLN A 69 -3.32 -11.62 -10.33
N ALA A 70 -2.29 -11.81 -9.54
CA ALA A 70 -0.90 -11.93 -9.95
C ALA A 70 -0.30 -10.65 -10.53
N GLN A 71 -1.04 -9.58 -10.64
CA GLN A 71 -0.48 -8.31 -11.07
C GLN A 71 0.41 -7.76 -9.97
N ARG A 72 1.50 -7.14 -10.34
CA ARG A 72 2.43 -6.56 -9.39
C ARG A 72 2.90 -5.22 -9.92
N GLY A 73 3.47 -4.44 -9.05
CA GLY A 73 3.99 -3.13 -9.42
C GLY A 73 4.85 -2.55 -8.32
N ILE A 74 5.40 -1.38 -8.59
CA ILE A 74 6.26 -0.69 -7.65
C ILE A 74 5.65 0.67 -7.35
N LEU A 75 5.55 1.01 -6.07
CA LEU A 75 5.10 2.32 -5.64
C LEU A 75 6.30 3.08 -5.13
N GLU A 76 6.40 4.35 -5.49
CA GLU A 76 7.48 5.21 -4.98
C GLU A 76 6.91 6.50 -4.44
N PHE A 77 7.35 6.91 -3.26
CA PHE A 77 6.95 8.14 -2.62
C PHE A 77 7.90 8.48 -1.49
N SER A 78 7.68 9.62 -0.85
CA SER A 78 8.47 10.05 0.29
C SER A 78 7.56 10.89 1.18
N PHE A 79 7.77 10.82 2.48
CA PHE A 79 7.01 11.64 3.42
C PHE A 79 7.74 12.94 3.76
N ALA A 80 8.70 13.36 2.93
CA ALA A 80 9.52 14.53 3.23
C ALA A 80 8.69 15.78 3.51
N ASP A 81 7.55 15.94 2.84
CA ASP A 81 6.69 17.09 3.00
C ASP A 81 5.53 16.87 3.96
N HIS A 82 5.56 15.81 4.73
CA HIS A 82 4.47 15.45 5.65
C HIS A 82 4.96 15.53 7.09
N GLU A 83 4.00 15.73 7.99
CA GLU A 83 4.32 15.72 9.41
C GLU A 83 4.55 14.30 9.89
N PRO A 84 5.41 14.09 10.88
CA PRO A 84 5.54 12.78 11.50
C PRO A 84 4.19 12.34 12.06
N GLY A 85 3.93 11.04 12.05
CA GLY A 85 2.68 10.51 12.55
C GLY A 85 2.36 9.17 11.93
N ILE A 86 1.10 8.77 12.09
CA ILE A 86 0.62 7.48 11.64
C ILE A 86 -0.21 7.68 10.37
N TYR A 87 0.13 6.95 9.33
CA TYR A 87 -0.57 7.02 8.05
C TYR A 87 -1.07 5.64 7.68
N MET A 88 -2.36 5.52 7.44
CA MET A 88 -3.00 4.24 7.16
C MET A 88 -2.91 3.90 5.68
N PHE A 89 -2.74 2.62 5.37
CA PHE A 89 -2.96 2.13 4.03
C PHE A 89 -3.79 0.86 4.10
N HIS A 90 -4.59 0.60 3.08
CA HIS A 90 -5.48 -0.55 3.11
C HIS A 90 -6.05 -0.85 1.74
N ALA A 91 -6.61 -2.06 1.59
CA ALA A 91 -7.47 -2.35 0.45
C ALA A 91 -8.70 -1.46 0.58
N HIS A 92 -9.17 -0.92 -0.55
CA HIS A 92 -10.30 0.01 -0.43
C HIS A 92 -11.64 -0.71 -0.34
N GLN A 93 -11.73 -1.95 -0.75
CA GLN A 93 -12.93 -2.73 -0.50
C GLN A 93 -13.01 -2.97 1.00
N SER A 94 -14.06 -2.45 1.64
CA SER A 94 -14.13 -2.47 3.09
C SER A 94 -14.12 -3.88 3.65
N GLU A 95 -14.70 -4.84 2.96
CA GLU A 95 -14.67 -6.20 3.47
C GLU A 95 -13.24 -6.74 3.51
N PHE A 96 -12.39 -6.38 2.57
CA PHE A 96 -11.01 -6.82 2.60
C PHE A 96 -10.25 -6.15 3.73
N ALA A 97 -10.48 -4.87 3.93
CA ALA A 97 -9.85 -4.13 5.01
C ALA A 97 -10.24 -4.74 6.36
N GLU A 98 -11.51 -5.10 6.50
CA GLU A 98 -11.97 -5.73 7.74
C GLU A 98 -11.36 -7.10 7.97
N LEU A 99 -10.96 -7.77 6.92
CA LEU A 99 -10.29 -9.05 7.04
C LEU A 99 -8.80 -8.91 7.32
N GLY A 100 -8.32 -7.69 7.51
CA GLY A 100 -6.93 -7.49 7.88
C GLY A 100 -6.03 -6.96 6.79
N TRP A 101 -6.57 -6.58 5.65
CA TRP A 101 -5.75 -6.04 4.55
C TRP A 101 -5.57 -4.55 4.78
N MET A 102 -4.97 -4.23 5.90
CA MET A 102 -4.78 -2.86 6.35
C MET A 102 -3.59 -2.81 7.28
N SER A 103 -2.82 -1.76 7.21
CA SER A 103 -1.74 -1.50 8.14
C SER A 103 -1.43 -0.01 8.16
N HIS A 104 -0.33 0.35 8.79
CA HIS A 104 0.04 1.74 8.98
C HIS A 104 1.52 1.95 8.77
N PHE A 105 1.88 3.13 8.31
CA PHE A 105 3.24 3.62 8.37
C PHE A 105 3.35 4.54 9.58
N GLU A 106 4.42 4.37 10.34
CA GLU A 106 4.76 5.33 11.38
C GLU A 106 5.92 6.16 10.87
N VAL A 107 5.68 7.42 10.59
CA VAL A 107 6.68 8.33 10.01
C VAL A 107 7.35 9.07 11.15
N VAL A 108 8.67 8.96 11.22
CA VAL A 108 9.45 9.57 12.28
C VAL A 108 10.50 10.54 11.76
#